data_00ed3c554f84c0e4cb8b5bf2b15f54fe
#
_entry.id   00ed3c554f84c0e4cb8b5bf2b15f54fe
#
_cell.length_a   1.000
_cell.length_b   1.000
_cell.length_c   1.000
_cell.angle_alpha   90.00
_cell.angle_beta   90.00
_cell.angle_gamma   90.00
#
_symmetry.space_group_name_H-M   'P 1'
#
loop_
_entity.id
_entity.type
_entity.pdbx_description
1 polymer ?
#
loop_
_entity_poly.entity_id
_entity_poly.type
_entity_poly.pdbx_seq_one_letter_code
_entity_poly.pdbx_strand_id
1 'polypeptide(L)'
;MSLGSSLRSDVNSCETTSSEFTVSTLTNPIEIATFEVKKNDWTDTRINSTIFDGNLEEDQVLFAIDRFALTANNISYCLAGDTLGYWQFFPTTDGYGRVPAMGYANVAASNHSEIKVGDRFWGFYPMSNYLIVQAGNVSASGFSDAVPYRQSLAPIYSRFDNVNANPLYEEAREDQDLLIRGLFLTSWLVDDFMFDNDYFGANTYVITCASSKTSIALAFTAQQRGEKKRIGMTSEKNVEFCQSLGCYDEVITYDQGRTLDNNDSIMIVDMAGNFSAMQDLHEHFADNVKYSCSVGATHQANQKDFNVGDMNSFPGATPTFFFAPTQAQKRTEEWGPGEVQKRIGMSLKEFQIYSDQWMSIHRGKGFDEIASTFSKVVEDGISPSQGLILSV
;
A
#
# COMPACT_ATOMS: atom_id res chain seq x y z
N MET A 1 15.01 -50.65 -73.20
CA MET A 1 14.00 -49.61 -73.31
C MET A 1 14.02 -48.88 -71.97
N SER A 2 14.81 -47.80 -71.86
CA SER A 2 14.47 -46.38 -71.94
C SER A 2 13.36 -46.01 -70.96
N LEU A 3 13.69 -45.28 -69.94
CA LEU A 3 13.54 -43.83 -69.86
C LEU A 3 13.96 -43.35 -68.51
N GLY A 4 14.82 -42.35 -68.47
CA GLY A 4 15.20 -41.59 -67.31
C GLY A 4 14.17 -40.47 -66.96
N SER A 5 14.11 -40.07 -65.70
CA SER A 5 13.51 -38.79 -65.30
C SER A 5 14.36 -38.15 -64.20
N SER A 6 14.79 -36.98 -64.51
CA SER A 6 15.54 -36.01 -63.72
C SER A 6 14.73 -35.59 -62.56
N LEU A 7 15.32 -35.67 -61.33
CA LEU A 7 14.83 -34.96 -60.15
C LEU A 7 15.59 -33.61 -59.98
N ARG A 8 14.87 -32.53 -60.15
CA ARG A 8 15.33 -31.17 -59.74
C ARG A 8 15.11 -31.01 -58.30
N SER A 9 16.14 -30.63 -57.60
CA SER A 9 16.09 -30.16 -56.18
C SER A 9 15.63 -28.71 -56.16
N ASP A 10 14.42 -28.51 -55.73
CA ASP A 10 13.95 -27.17 -55.29
C ASP A 10 14.43 -26.87 -53.88
N VAL A 11 15.38 -25.96 -53.77
CA VAL A 11 15.81 -25.34 -52.51
C VAL A 11 14.77 -24.29 -52.15
N ASN A 12 13.84 -24.63 -51.27
CA ASN A 12 12.97 -23.62 -50.65
C ASN A 12 13.82 -22.71 -49.73
N SER A 13 14.00 -21.48 -50.17
CA SER A 13 14.46 -20.37 -49.33
C SER A 13 13.45 -20.11 -48.22
N CYS A 14 13.85 -20.38 -47.02
CA CYS A 14 13.14 -19.93 -45.81
C CYS A 14 13.29 -18.41 -45.69
N GLU A 15 12.29 -17.65 -46.11
CA GLU A 15 12.18 -16.24 -45.81
C GLU A 15 11.89 -16.09 -44.33
N THR A 16 12.89 -15.67 -43.60
CA THR A 16 12.73 -15.15 -42.22
C THR A 16 11.95 -13.82 -42.30
N THR A 17 10.66 -13.89 -42.09
CA THR A 17 9.87 -12.69 -41.81
C THR A 17 10.32 -12.13 -40.46
N SER A 18 11.16 -11.09 -40.49
CA SER A 18 11.37 -10.21 -39.37
C SER A 18 10.03 -9.54 -39.04
N SER A 19 9.41 -9.91 -37.92
CA SER A 19 8.29 -9.17 -37.37
C SER A 19 8.81 -7.77 -37.02
N GLU A 20 8.47 -6.80 -37.84
CA GLU A 20 8.66 -5.38 -37.49
C GLU A 20 7.86 -5.11 -36.22
N PHE A 21 8.58 -4.87 -35.11
CA PHE A 21 7.99 -4.36 -33.89
C PHE A 21 7.46 -2.96 -34.20
N THR A 22 6.15 -2.82 -34.20
CA THR A 22 5.50 -1.51 -34.36
C THR A 22 5.68 -0.75 -33.07
N VAL A 23 6.70 0.13 -33.01
CA VAL A 23 6.84 1.12 -31.96
C VAL A 23 5.59 2.02 -32.05
N SER A 24 4.79 2.03 -31.01
CA SER A 24 3.64 2.94 -30.93
C SER A 24 4.17 4.35 -30.67
N THR A 25 4.48 5.08 -31.73
CA THR A 25 4.80 6.51 -31.64
C THR A 25 3.52 7.30 -31.42
N LEU A 26 3.47 8.02 -30.32
CA LEU A 26 2.45 9.03 -30.10
C LEU A 26 2.63 10.16 -31.11
N THR A 27 1.57 10.51 -31.81
CA THR A 27 1.63 11.47 -32.93
C THR A 27 1.75 12.93 -32.53
N ASN A 28 1.63 13.24 -31.22
CA ASN A 28 1.71 14.60 -30.68
C ASN A 28 2.46 14.62 -29.34
N PRO A 29 3.15 15.73 -29.02
CA PRO A 29 3.69 15.96 -27.67
C PRO A 29 2.59 15.86 -26.60
N ILE A 30 2.93 15.27 -25.47
CA ILE A 30 2.02 15.10 -24.33
C ILE A 30 2.50 15.97 -23.18
N GLU A 31 1.58 16.73 -22.58
CA GLU A 31 1.83 17.41 -21.32
C GLU A 31 1.69 16.42 -20.16
N ILE A 32 2.76 16.24 -19.41
CA ILE A 32 2.77 15.49 -18.15
C ILE A 32 2.70 16.51 -17.02
N ALA A 33 1.53 16.60 -16.40
CA ALA A 33 1.27 17.49 -15.29
C ALA A 33 1.19 16.70 -13.98
N THR A 34 1.88 17.15 -12.93
CA THR A 34 2.02 16.47 -11.65
C THR A 34 1.75 17.43 -10.50
N PHE A 35 0.94 16.99 -9.55
CA PHE A 35 0.74 17.67 -8.27
C PHE A 35 1.99 17.47 -7.38
N GLU A 36 2.52 18.57 -6.84
CA GLU A 36 3.70 18.60 -6.00
C GLU A 36 3.43 19.39 -4.72
N VAL A 37 4.04 18.96 -3.61
CA VAL A 37 3.96 19.60 -2.31
C VAL A 37 5.34 20.10 -1.90
N LYS A 38 5.42 21.22 -1.18
CA LYS A 38 6.69 21.69 -0.62
C LYS A 38 7.10 20.82 0.56
N LYS A 39 8.33 20.31 0.57
CA LYS A 39 8.79 19.30 1.54
C LYS A 39 8.70 19.74 3.00
N ASN A 40 8.85 21.03 3.26
CA ASN A 40 8.81 21.62 4.60
C ASN A 40 7.51 22.36 4.93
N ASP A 41 6.54 22.41 3.98
CA ASP A 41 5.24 23.04 4.14
C ASP A 41 4.25 22.40 3.16
N TRP A 42 3.53 21.38 3.57
CA TRP A 42 2.65 20.60 2.70
C TRP A 42 1.37 21.34 2.30
N THR A 43 1.13 22.53 2.85
CA THR A 43 0.04 23.42 2.43
C THR A 43 0.44 24.25 1.19
N ASP A 44 1.76 24.40 0.94
CA ASP A 44 2.29 25.04 -0.27
C ASP A 44 2.40 23.97 -1.38
N THR A 45 1.48 24.05 -2.33
CA THR A 45 1.35 23.07 -3.42
C THR A 45 1.47 23.73 -4.78
N ARG A 46 1.88 22.96 -5.79
CA ARG A 46 1.93 23.42 -7.19
C ARG A 46 1.59 22.32 -8.18
N ILE A 47 1.23 22.70 -9.40
CA ILE A 47 1.21 21.79 -10.54
C ILE A 47 2.47 22.05 -11.35
N ASN A 48 3.28 21.02 -11.53
CA ASN A 48 4.48 21.08 -12.35
C ASN A 48 4.25 20.30 -13.65
N SER A 49 4.42 20.96 -14.78
CA SER A 49 4.19 20.39 -16.11
C SER A 49 5.49 20.28 -16.91
N THR A 50 5.63 19.16 -17.61
CA THR A 50 6.70 18.92 -18.57
C THR A 50 6.10 18.42 -19.88
N ILE A 51 6.77 18.71 -21.00
CA ILE A 51 6.35 18.21 -22.31
C ILE A 51 7.17 16.98 -22.67
N PHE A 52 6.48 15.87 -22.88
CA PHE A 52 7.05 14.65 -23.45
C PHE A 52 6.83 14.69 -24.98
N ASP A 53 7.88 14.50 -25.75
CA ASP A 53 7.87 14.63 -27.22
C ASP A 53 7.24 13.42 -27.95
N GLY A 54 6.88 12.37 -27.22
CA GLY A 54 6.27 11.15 -27.76
C GLY A 54 7.24 10.01 -28.06
N ASN A 55 8.54 10.22 -27.85
CA ASN A 55 9.55 9.21 -28.14
C ASN A 55 9.97 8.46 -26.87
N LEU A 56 9.59 7.20 -26.76
CA LEU A 56 10.04 6.31 -25.68
C LEU A 56 11.40 5.69 -26.03
N GLU A 57 12.32 5.69 -25.08
CA GLU A 57 13.56 4.92 -25.17
C GLU A 57 13.26 3.41 -25.06
N GLU A 58 14.30 2.59 -25.29
CA GLU A 58 14.19 1.12 -25.16
C GLU A 58 13.69 0.73 -23.77
N ASP A 59 12.75 -0.19 -23.72
CA ASP A 59 12.07 -0.69 -22.51
C ASP A 59 11.31 0.38 -21.70
N GLN A 60 11.09 1.57 -22.23
CA GLN A 60 10.23 2.54 -21.57
C GLN A 60 8.74 2.28 -21.86
N VAL A 61 7.94 2.57 -20.83
CA VAL A 61 6.48 2.48 -20.86
C VAL A 61 5.89 3.78 -20.37
N LEU A 62 4.94 4.34 -21.11
CA LEU A 62 4.12 5.48 -20.70
C LEU A 62 2.79 4.97 -20.13
N PHE A 63 2.56 5.24 -18.89
CA PHE A 63 1.26 5.05 -18.23
C PHE A 63 0.38 6.29 -18.34
N ALA A 64 -0.89 6.11 -18.69
CA ALA A 64 -1.96 7.06 -18.40
C ALA A 64 -2.57 6.66 -17.06
N ILE A 65 -2.41 7.51 -16.06
CA ILE A 65 -2.90 7.24 -14.70
C ILE A 65 -4.41 7.49 -14.68
N ASP A 66 -5.17 6.45 -14.35
CA ASP A 66 -6.63 6.51 -14.32
C ASP A 66 -7.12 7.11 -13.00
N ARG A 67 -6.69 6.53 -11.89
CA ARG A 67 -7.07 6.96 -10.54
C ARG A 67 -6.06 6.52 -9.49
N PHE A 68 -6.11 7.18 -8.34
CA PHE A 68 -5.29 6.84 -7.18
C PHE A 68 -6.04 7.15 -5.88
N ALA A 69 -5.65 6.45 -4.80
CA ALA A 69 -6.20 6.70 -3.48
C ALA A 69 -5.40 7.77 -2.73
N LEU A 70 -6.08 8.69 -2.06
CA LEU A 70 -5.50 9.56 -1.05
C LEU A 70 -5.89 9.05 0.34
N THR A 71 -4.90 8.66 1.12
CA THR A 71 -5.06 8.06 2.44
C THR A 71 -4.15 8.72 3.46
N ALA A 72 -4.31 8.42 4.74
CA ALA A 72 -3.39 8.89 5.79
C ALA A 72 -1.93 8.45 5.53
N ASN A 73 -1.71 7.35 4.80
CA ASN A 73 -0.37 6.90 4.40
C ASN A 73 0.36 7.92 3.52
N ASN A 74 -0.36 8.68 2.69
CA ASN A 74 0.28 9.69 1.85
C ASN A 74 0.90 10.80 2.71
N ILE A 75 0.27 11.14 3.84
CA ILE A 75 0.84 12.08 4.82
C ILE A 75 2.06 11.46 5.52
N SER A 76 2.02 10.16 5.83
CA SER A 76 3.18 9.45 6.39
C SER A 76 4.37 9.44 5.42
N TYR A 77 4.11 9.35 4.11
CA TYR A 77 5.16 9.47 3.08
C TYR A 77 5.78 10.86 3.03
N CYS A 78 5.00 11.93 3.23
CA CYS A 78 5.54 13.28 3.36
C CYS A 78 6.42 13.39 4.60
N LEU A 79 5.94 12.89 5.74
CA LEU A 79 6.59 12.95 7.05
C LEU A 79 7.95 12.24 7.04
N ALA A 80 8.00 11.03 6.49
CA ALA A 80 9.18 10.19 6.40
C ALA A 80 9.95 10.36 5.08
N GLY A 81 9.65 11.40 4.31
CA GLY A 81 10.14 11.62 2.97
C GLY A 81 11.66 11.65 2.87
N ASP A 82 12.34 12.38 3.79
CA ASP A 82 13.79 12.44 3.84
C ASP A 82 14.40 11.28 4.64
N THR A 83 13.78 10.86 5.75
CA THR A 83 14.33 9.84 6.66
C THR A 83 14.26 8.43 6.09
N LEU A 84 13.18 8.09 5.36
CA LEU A 84 13.00 6.80 4.71
C LEU A 84 13.14 6.86 3.19
N GLY A 85 13.52 8.02 2.64
CA GLY A 85 13.77 8.19 1.22
C GLY A 85 12.52 8.23 0.34
N TYR A 86 11.35 8.48 0.88
CA TYR A 86 10.09 8.45 0.10
C TYR A 86 10.01 9.55 -0.97
N TRP A 87 10.75 10.68 -0.84
CA TRP A 87 10.88 11.64 -1.93
C TRP A 87 11.63 11.12 -3.15
N GLN A 88 12.30 9.95 -3.03
CA GLN A 88 13.00 9.30 -4.14
C GLN A 88 12.08 8.45 -5.02
N PHE A 89 10.80 8.25 -4.64
CA PHE A 89 9.85 7.58 -5.52
C PHE A 89 9.75 8.28 -6.87
N PHE A 90 9.56 9.59 -6.83
CA PHE A 90 9.39 10.44 -8.02
C PHE A 90 10.12 11.77 -7.79
N PRO A 91 11.43 11.84 -8.09
CA PRO A 91 12.22 13.03 -7.83
C PRO A 91 11.68 14.26 -8.56
N THR A 92 11.81 15.42 -7.91
CA THR A 92 11.55 16.74 -8.48
C THR A 92 12.51 17.77 -7.88
N THR A 93 12.37 19.04 -8.25
CA THR A 93 13.31 20.12 -7.93
C THR A 93 12.71 21.16 -6.98
N ASP A 94 13.50 22.18 -6.64
CA ASP A 94 13.06 23.41 -5.97
C ASP A 94 12.46 23.23 -4.57
N GLY A 95 12.88 22.20 -3.84
CA GLY A 95 12.38 21.93 -2.48
C GLY A 95 10.97 21.34 -2.44
N TYR A 96 10.41 20.95 -3.59
CA TYR A 96 9.15 20.23 -3.69
C TYR A 96 9.37 18.72 -3.70
N GLY A 97 8.30 17.97 -3.44
CA GLY A 97 8.24 16.52 -3.49
C GLY A 97 6.97 16.04 -4.17
N ARG A 98 7.03 14.85 -4.76
CA ARG A 98 5.89 14.15 -5.34
C ARG A 98 5.47 13.06 -4.40
N VAL A 99 4.24 13.16 -3.90
CA VAL A 99 3.71 12.20 -2.94
C VAL A 99 3.27 10.94 -3.69
N PRO A 100 3.83 9.75 -3.35
CA PRO A 100 3.42 8.51 -3.98
C PRO A 100 2.02 8.11 -3.53
N ALA A 101 1.21 7.60 -4.45
CA ALA A 101 -0.14 7.11 -4.17
C ALA A 101 -0.35 5.75 -4.83
N MET A 102 -1.08 4.86 -4.17
CA MET A 102 -1.53 3.62 -4.79
C MET A 102 -2.56 3.94 -5.86
N GLY A 103 -2.38 3.41 -7.06
CA GLY A 103 -3.21 3.76 -8.21
C GLY A 103 -3.36 2.63 -9.21
N TYR A 104 -4.24 2.88 -10.17
CA TYR A 104 -4.38 2.11 -11.40
C TYR A 104 -4.05 3.00 -12.60
N ALA A 105 -3.33 2.43 -13.55
CA ALA A 105 -3.00 3.08 -14.81
C ALA A 105 -3.09 2.09 -15.98
N ASN A 106 -3.35 2.64 -17.16
CA ASN A 106 -3.30 1.91 -18.41
C ASN A 106 -2.04 2.28 -19.19
N VAL A 107 -1.46 1.33 -19.88
CA VAL A 107 -0.35 1.59 -20.82
C VAL A 107 -0.87 2.41 -22.00
N ALA A 108 -0.40 3.65 -22.12
CA ALA A 108 -0.72 4.53 -23.23
C ALA A 108 0.23 4.35 -24.42
N ALA A 109 1.50 4.06 -24.13
CA ALA A 109 2.51 3.69 -25.11
C ALA A 109 3.57 2.79 -24.47
N SER A 110 4.20 1.92 -25.28
CA SER A 110 5.23 1.01 -24.81
C SER A 110 6.29 0.79 -25.86
N ASN A 111 7.55 0.83 -25.47
CA ASN A 111 8.70 0.40 -26.27
C ASN A 111 9.30 -0.90 -25.70
N HIS A 112 8.49 -1.71 -25.01
CA HIS A 112 8.85 -3.03 -24.51
C HIS A 112 8.02 -4.11 -25.20
N SER A 113 8.66 -5.22 -25.62
CA SER A 113 8.03 -6.26 -26.44
C SER A 113 6.88 -7.03 -25.78
N GLU A 114 6.91 -7.15 -24.44
CA GLU A 114 5.94 -7.94 -23.67
C GLU A 114 4.85 -7.09 -22.99
N ILE A 115 5.01 -5.75 -22.94
CA ILE A 115 4.03 -4.85 -22.31
C ILE A 115 3.25 -4.14 -23.42
N LYS A 116 1.93 -4.29 -23.44
CA LYS A 116 1.08 -3.84 -24.56
C LYS A 116 0.27 -2.61 -24.18
N VAL A 117 0.03 -1.76 -25.18
CA VAL A 117 -0.93 -0.65 -25.05
C VAL A 117 -2.29 -1.20 -24.62
N GLY A 118 -2.88 -0.57 -23.61
CA GLY A 118 -4.14 -1.00 -23.00
C GLY A 118 -3.98 -1.95 -21.81
N ASP A 119 -2.80 -2.53 -21.57
CA ASP A 119 -2.55 -3.30 -20.35
C ASP A 119 -2.78 -2.41 -19.13
N ARG A 120 -3.39 -2.99 -18.07
CA ARG A 120 -3.73 -2.29 -16.84
C ARG A 120 -2.91 -2.78 -15.67
N PHE A 121 -2.38 -1.83 -14.87
CA PHE A 121 -1.49 -2.14 -13.75
C PHE A 121 -1.90 -1.43 -12.48
N TRP A 122 -1.83 -2.14 -11.36
CA TRP A 122 -1.79 -1.59 -10.02
C TRP A 122 -0.33 -1.25 -9.66
N GLY A 123 -0.11 -0.14 -8.96
CA GLY A 123 1.22 0.24 -8.48
C GLY A 123 1.21 1.55 -7.70
N PHE A 124 2.43 2.05 -7.42
CA PHE A 124 2.62 3.38 -6.86
C PHE A 124 2.88 4.38 -7.97
N TYR A 125 2.07 5.42 -8.01
CA TYR A 125 2.12 6.50 -9.00
C TYR A 125 2.26 7.86 -8.33
N PRO A 126 2.83 8.88 -9.01
CA PRO A 126 2.65 10.26 -8.59
C PRO A 126 1.20 10.69 -8.81
N MET A 127 0.74 11.72 -8.14
CA MET A 127 -0.56 12.34 -8.43
C MET A 127 -0.47 13.16 -9.72
N SER A 128 -0.51 12.47 -10.85
CA SER A 128 -0.22 12.96 -12.20
C SER A 128 -1.18 12.36 -13.23
N ASN A 129 -1.26 12.93 -14.40
CA ASN A 129 -1.98 12.36 -15.53
C ASN A 129 -1.20 11.23 -16.23
N TYR A 130 0.14 11.32 -16.27
CA TYR A 130 1.00 10.32 -16.90
C TYR A 130 2.25 10.04 -16.07
N LEU A 131 2.86 8.86 -16.31
CA LEU A 131 4.15 8.47 -15.77
C LEU A 131 4.93 7.67 -16.82
N ILE A 132 6.20 8.04 -17.05
CA ILE A 132 7.13 7.21 -17.82
C ILE A 132 7.95 6.38 -16.84
N VAL A 133 8.07 5.09 -17.11
CA VAL A 133 8.84 4.14 -16.30
C VAL A 133 9.80 3.34 -17.18
N GLN A 134 10.89 2.86 -16.61
CA GLN A 134 11.82 1.93 -17.26
C GLN A 134 11.47 0.50 -16.84
N ALA A 135 10.92 -0.29 -17.76
CA ALA A 135 10.51 -1.64 -17.43
C ALA A 135 11.72 -2.56 -17.17
N GLY A 136 11.66 -3.30 -16.07
CA GLY A 136 12.64 -4.31 -15.71
C GLY A 136 11.99 -5.47 -14.97
N ASN A 137 12.63 -6.64 -14.96
CA ASN A 137 12.11 -7.86 -14.33
C ASN A 137 10.67 -8.20 -14.80
N VAL A 138 10.43 -8.09 -16.10
CA VAL A 138 9.11 -8.28 -16.70
C VAL A 138 8.70 -9.75 -16.62
N SER A 139 7.44 -9.98 -16.27
CA SER A 139 6.81 -11.30 -16.16
C SER A 139 5.31 -11.18 -16.44
N ALA A 140 4.62 -12.29 -16.58
CA ALA A 140 3.15 -12.29 -16.72
C ALA A 140 2.43 -11.58 -15.56
N SER A 141 3.00 -11.60 -14.34
CA SER A 141 2.41 -10.96 -13.17
C SER A 141 2.69 -9.45 -13.05
N GLY A 142 3.53 -8.90 -13.93
CA GLY A 142 3.88 -7.49 -13.93
C GLY A 142 5.39 -7.26 -14.05
N PHE A 143 5.85 -6.05 -13.74
CA PHE A 143 7.24 -5.65 -13.88
C PHE A 143 7.64 -4.64 -12.78
N SER A 144 8.92 -4.33 -12.68
CA SER A 144 9.44 -3.30 -11.77
C SER A 144 9.98 -2.11 -12.56
N ASP A 145 9.86 -0.90 -12.01
CA ASP A 145 10.56 0.26 -12.54
C ASP A 145 12.06 0.14 -12.21
N ALA A 146 12.87 0.03 -13.24
CA ALA A 146 14.31 -0.17 -13.14
C ALA A 146 15.12 1.13 -13.04
N VAL A 147 14.47 2.29 -12.90
CA VAL A 147 15.18 3.57 -12.77
C VAL A 147 16.11 3.56 -11.55
N PRO A 148 17.35 4.08 -11.66
CA PRO A 148 18.36 3.96 -10.60
C PRO A 148 17.94 4.55 -9.26
N TYR A 149 17.23 5.66 -9.25
CA TYR A 149 16.84 6.37 -8.02
C TYR A 149 15.79 5.63 -7.19
N ARG A 150 15.09 4.63 -7.75
CA ARG A 150 14.12 3.78 -7.02
C ARG A 150 14.72 2.48 -6.48
N GLN A 151 15.92 2.11 -6.89
CA GLN A 151 16.54 0.83 -6.52
C GLN A 151 16.91 0.72 -5.03
N SER A 152 17.03 1.85 -4.31
CA SER A 152 17.26 1.87 -2.85
C SER A 152 16.00 1.64 -2.03
N LEU A 153 14.82 1.73 -2.65
CA LEU A 153 13.54 1.52 -1.99
C LEU A 153 13.19 0.02 -1.91
N ALA A 154 12.29 -0.35 -0.98
CA ALA A 154 11.80 -1.71 -0.93
C ALA A 154 11.14 -2.12 -2.28
N PRO A 155 11.37 -3.34 -2.77
CA PRO A 155 10.93 -3.76 -4.12
C PRO A 155 9.43 -3.57 -4.40
N ILE A 156 8.59 -3.64 -3.37
CA ILE A 156 7.15 -3.42 -3.51
C ILE A 156 6.81 -2.02 -4.02
N TYR A 157 7.65 -1.02 -3.77
CA TYR A 157 7.40 0.37 -4.17
C TYR A 157 7.71 0.65 -5.64
N SER A 158 8.51 -0.19 -6.29
CA SER A 158 8.82 -0.08 -7.73
C SER A 158 8.03 -1.07 -8.58
N ARG A 159 7.23 -1.95 -7.96
CA ARG A 159 6.47 -3.00 -8.63
C ARG A 159 5.18 -2.47 -9.23
N PHE A 160 4.88 -2.90 -10.47
CA PHE A 160 3.60 -2.74 -11.15
C PHE A 160 3.00 -4.11 -11.40
N ASP A 161 1.84 -4.39 -10.79
CA ASP A 161 1.14 -5.68 -10.88
C ASP A 161 0.13 -5.64 -12.02
N ASN A 162 0.25 -6.60 -12.96
CA ASN A 162 -0.70 -6.75 -14.05
C ASN A 162 -2.03 -7.30 -13.52
N VAL A 163 -3.12 -6.55 -13.71
CA VAL A 163 -4.45 -6.96 -13.23
C VAL A 163 -4.91 -8.28 -13.83
N ASN A 164 -4.52 -8.57 -15.08
CA ASN A 164 -4.91 -9.80 -15.79
C ASN A 164 -4.25 -11.06 -15.20
N ALA A 165 -3.17 -10.90 -14.45
CA ALA A 165 -2.50 -12.01 -13.77
C ALA A 165 -3.06 -12.29 -12.37
N ASN A 166 -3.93 -11.43 -11.85
CA ASN A 166 -4.57 -11.61 -10.57
C ASN A 166 -5.95 -12.27 -10.74
N PRO A 167 -6.12 -13.57 -10.43
CA PRO A 167 -7.40 -14.26 -10.60
C PRO A 167 -8.50 -13.74 -9.67
N LEU A 168 -8.13 -12.91 -8.69
CA LEU A 168 -9.04 -12.30 -7.72
C LEU A 168 -9.37 -10.84 -8.08
N TYR A 169 -8.84 -10.32 -9.19
CA TYR A 169 -9.13 -8.96 -9.63
C TYR A 169 -10.59 -8.78 -10.02
N GLU A 170 -11.18 -7.70 -9.58
CA GLU A 170 -12.52 -7.25 -9.94
C GLU A 170 -12.49 -5.74 -10.22
N GLU A 171 -12.75 -5.36 -11.47
CA GLU A 171 -12.75 -3.94 -11.88
C GLU A 171 -13.71 -3.09 -11.03
N ALA A 172 -14.88 -3.65 -10.68
CA ALA A 172 -15.86 -2.98 -9.83
C ALA A 172 -15.37 -2.72 -8.39
N ARG A 173 -14.25 -3.32 -7.96
CA ARG A 173 -13.65 -3.22 -6.63
C ARG A 173 -12.34 -2.45 -6.59
N GLU A 174 -11.92 -1.83 -7.68
CA GLU A 174 -10.64 -1.11 -7.76
C GLU A 174 -10.50 -0.02 -6.71
N ASP A 175 -11.58 0.73 -6.43
CA ASP A 175 -11.55 1.80 -5.44
C ASP A 175 -11.29 1.24 -4.03
N GLN A 176 -11.97 0.15 -3.67
CA GLN A 176 -11.72 -0.54 -2.40
C GLN A 176 -10.30 -1.13 -2.36
N ASP A 177 -9.85 -1.71 -3.46
CA ASP A 177 -8.49 -2.26 -3.56
C ASP A 177 -7.43 -1.20 -3.30
N LEU A 178 -7.54 -0.04 -3.92
CA LEU A 178 -6.63 1.10 -3.72
C LEU A 178 -6.62 1.61 -2.27
N LEU A 179 -7.77 1.63 -1.62
CA LEU A 179 -7.92 2.15 -0.25
C LEU A 179 -7.48 1.15 0.83
N ILE A 180 -7.50 -0.15 0.51
CA ILE A 180 -7.41 -1.23 1.51
C ILE A 180 -6.22 -2.15 1.30
N ARG A 181 -5.89 -2.54 0.07
CA ARG A 181 -4.95 -3.65 -0.23
C ARG A 181 -3.63 -3.57 0.53
N GLY A 182 -2.95 -2.43 0.48
CA GLY A 182 -1.66 -2.26 1.15
C GLY A 182 -1.75 -2.32 2.67
N LEU A 183 -2.80 -1.73 3.22
CA LEU A 183 -3.04 -1.71 4.68
C LEU A 183 -3.46 -3.08 5.19
N PHE A 184 -4.33 -3.76 4.44
CA PHE A 184 -4.82 -5.10 4.76
C PHE A 184 -3.69 -6.13 4.78
N LEU A 185 -2.77 -6.08 3.82
CA LEU A 185 -1.61 -6.96 3.79
C LEU A 185 -0.82 -6.91 5.10
N THR A 186 -0.54 -5.71 5.60
CA THR A 186 0.16 -5.53 6.88
C THR A 186 -0.64 -6.14 8.03
N SER A 187 -1.92 -5.87 8.11
CA SER A 187 -2.81 -6.35 9.18
C SER A 187 -2.95 -7.86 9.18
N TRP A 188 -3.11 -8.46 8.01
CA TRP A 188 -3.18 -9.91 7.85
C TRP A 188 -1.90 -10.59 8.31
N LEU A 189 -0.74 -10.03 7.96
CA LEU A 189 0.57 -10.56 8.38
C LEU A 189 0.82 -10.37 9.88
N VAL A 190 0.32 -9.30 10.50
CA VAL A 190 0.37 -9.13 11.97
C VAL A 190 -0.46 -10.22 12.65
N ASP A 191 -1.70 -10.44 12.21
CA ASP A 191 -2.56 -11.48 12.78
C ASP A 191 -1.97 -12.88 12.59
N ASP A 192 -1.44 -13.17 11.39
CA ASP A 192 -0.77 -14.42 11.09
C ASP A 192 0.48 -14.64 11.96
N PHE A 193 1.26 -13.59 12.21
CA PHE A 193 2.42 -13.63 13.10
C PHE A 193 2.01 -13.90 14.54
N MET A 194 0.95 -13.28 15.05
CA MET A 194 0.43 -13.56 16.39
C MET A 194 -0.02 -15.00 16.53
N PHE A 195 -0.79 -15.49 15.56
CA PHE A 195 -1.23 -16.88 15.50
C PHE A 195 -0.06 -17.87 15.45
N ASP A 196 0.93 -17.60 14.61
CA ASP A 196 2.12 -18.43 14.41
C ASP A 196 2.97 -18.59 15.68
N ASN A 197 2.87 -17.63 16.61
CA ASN A 197 3.57 -17.65 17.90
C ASN A 197 2.62 -17.97 19.07
N ASP A 198 1.51 -18.68 18.82
CA ASP A 198 0.51 -19.01 19.85
C ASP A 198 0.10 -17.80 20.69
N TYR A 199 -0.05 -16.65 20.02
CA TYR A 199 -0.39 -15.35 20.62
C TYR A 199 0.50 -14.96 21.81
N PHE A 200 1.69 -15.54 21.91
CA PHE A 200 2.62 -15.39 23.03
C PHE A 200 1.99 -15.76 24.40
N GLY A 201 0.93 -16.58 24.39
CA GLY A 201 0.15 -16.93 25.57
C GLY A 201 -0.82 -15.86 26.04
N ALA A 202 -1.08 -14.82 25.24
CA ALA A 202 -2.10 -13.80 25.51
C ALA A 202 -3.51 -14.27 25.16
N ASN A 203 -4.51 -13.75 25.88
CA ASN A 203 -5.93 -14.00 25.61
C ASN A 203 -6.61 -12.87 24.83
N THR A 204 -6.07 -11.67 24.90
CA THR A 204 -6.72 -10.45 24.43
C THR A 204 -5.80 -9.60 23.56
N TYR A 205 -6.27 -9.20 22.39
CA TYR A 205 -5.70 -8.11 21.62
C TYR A 205 -6.12 -6.76 22.21
N VAL A 206 -5.17 -5.86 22.39
CA VAL A 206 -5.40 -4.44 22.58
C VAL A 206 -4.84 -3.71 21.36
N ILE A 207 -5.73 -3.17 20.52
CA ILE A 207 -5.39 -2.58 19.23
C ILE A 207 -5.57 -1.09 19.32
N THR A 208 -4.49 -0.32 19.22
CA THR A 208 -4.54 1.14 19.25
C THR A 208 -5.01 1.69 17.89
N CYS A 209 -5.41 2.98 17.88
CA CYS A 209 -5.91 3.62 16.66
C CYS A 209 -7.05 2.83 15.98
N ALA A 210 -7.98 2.30 16.77
CA ALA A 210 -9.02 1.36 16.35
C ALA A 210 -9.88 1.86 15.17
N SER A 211 -9.94 3.16 14.94
CA SER A 211 -10.64 3.75 13.78
C SER A 211 -9.82 3.77 12.50
N SER A 212 -8.54 3.42 12.53
CA SER A 212 -7.73 3.33 11.31
C SER A 212 -8.11 2.10 10.49
N LYS A 213 -8.06 2.23 9.16
CA LYS A 213 -8.35 1.11 8.25
C LYS A 213 -7.43 -0.10 8.51
N THR A 214 -6.18 0.14 8.93
CA THR A 214 -5.24 -0.92 9.31
C THR A 214 -5.68 -1.65 10.58
N SER A 215 -6.10 -0.93 11.62
CA SER A 215 -6.61 -1.53 12.86
C SER A 215 -7.92 -2.28 12.65
N ILE A 216 -8.82 -1.72 11.84
CA ILE A 216 -10.08 -2.38 11.46
C ILE A 216 -9.80 -3.70 10.71
N ALA A 217 -8.85 -3.69 9.78
CA ALA A 217 -8.44 -4.89 9.05
C ALA A 217 -7.84 -5.95 9.99
N LEU A 218 -7.01 -5.56 10.97
CA LEU A 218 -6.49 -6.48 11.98
C LEU A 218 -7.61 -7.06 12.85
N ALA A 219 -8.50 -6.23 13.35
CA ALA A 219 -9.62 -6.69 14.17
C ALA A 219 -10.54 -7.64 13.38
N PHE A 220 -10.78 -7.37 12.10
CA PHE A 220 -11.53 -8.24 11.20
C PHE A 220 -10.84 -9.58 11.00
N THR A 221 -9.54 -9.63 10.70
CA THR A 221 -8.81 -10.88 10.51
C THR A 221 -8.75 -11.70 11.78
N ALA A 222 -8.51 -11.07 12.93
CA ALA A 222 -8.54 -11.71 14.24
C ALA A 222 -9.94 -12.23 14.60
N GLN A 223 -11.02 -11.53 14.20
CA GLN A 223 -12.40 -12.00 14.34
C GLN A 223 -12.66 -13.27 13.52
N GLN A 224 -12.18 -13.32 12.29
CA GLN A 224 -12.34 -14.49 11.43
C GLN A 224 -11.66 -15.74 12.00
N ARG A 225 -10.57 -15.60 12.74
CA ARG A 225 -9.96 -16.71 13.50
C ARG A 225 -10.81 -17.12 14.72
N GLY A 226 -11.44 -16.16 15.40
CA GLY A 226 -12.38 -16.42 16.48
C GLY A 226 -11.75 -16.86 17.80
N GLU A 227 -10.42 -16.76 17.97
CA GLU A 227 -9.73 -17.34 19.12
C GLU A 227 -9.50 -16.37 20.28
N LYS A 228 -9.43 -15.07 20.01
CA LYS A 228 -8.99 -14.06 20.99
C LYS A 228 -9.97 -12.87 21.07
N LYS A 229 -10.12 -12.31 22.28
CA LYS A 229 -10.85 -11.07 22.49
C LYS A 229 -10.13 -9.90 21.81
N ARG A 230 -10.86 -8.93 21.27
CA ARG A 230 -10.35 -7.76 20.55
C ARG A 230 -10.87 -6.49 21.20
N ILE A 231 -9.97 -5.74 21.85
CA ILE A 231 -10.27 -4.42 22.43
C ILE A 231 -9.69 -3.37 21.50
N GLY A 232 -10.53 -2.47 21.01
CA GLY A 232 -10.12 -1.33 20.20
C GLY A 232 -9.95 -0.09 21.06
N MET A 233 -8.79 0.58 21.01
CA MET A 233 -8.55 1.87 21.65
C MET A 233 -8.57 2.99 20.62
N THR A 234 -9.36 4.04 20.88
CA THR A 234 -9.51 5.16 19.96
C THR A 234 -9.77 6.48 20.69
N SER A 235 -9.87 7.60 19.96
CA SER A 235 -10.33 8.87 20.53
C SER A 235 -11.84 8.88 20.74
N GLU A 236 -12.32 9.64 21.71
CA GLU A 236 -13.75 9.78 22.05
C GLU A 236 -14.64 9.96 20.82
N LYS A 237 -14.25 10.85 19.91
CA LYS A 237 -15.01 11.13 18.67
C LYS A 237 -15.22 9.94 17.73
N ASN A 238 -14.43 8.88 17.89
CA ASN A 238 -14.48 7.70 17.02
C ASN A 238 -15.04 6.45 17.70
N VAL A 239 -15.42 6.52 18.98
CA VAL A 239 -15.92 5.37 19.76
C VAL A 239 -17.16 4.77 19.11
N GLU A 240 -18.16 5.59 18.82
CA GLU A 240 -19.41 5.15 18.19
C GLU A 240 -19.16 4.47 16.82
N PHE A 241 -18.30 5.07 16.01
CA PHE A 241 -17.90 4.46 14.73
C PHE A 241 -17.24 3.08 14.93
N CYS A 242 -16.27 2.98 15.84
CA CYS A 242 -15.58 1.69 16.08
C CYS A 242 -16.53 0.63 16.64
N GLN A 243 -17.48 1.00 17.51
CA GLN A 243 -18.51 0.09 18.00
C GLN A 243 -19.43 -0.40 16.89
N SER A 244 -19.81 0.47 15.94
CA SER A 244 -20.69 0.13 14.83
C SER A 244 -20.06 -0.87 13.84
N LEU A 245 -18.74 -1.01 13.82
CA LEU A 245 -18.04 -1.95 12.95
C LEU A 245 -18.32 -3.42 13.29
N GLY A 246 -18.55 -3.76 14.55
CA GLY A 246 -18.82 -5.13 14.99
C GLY A 246 -17.62 -6.10 14.91
N CYS A 247 -16.41 -5.61 14.61
CA CYS A 247 -15.19 -6.42 14.61
C CYS A 247 -14.41 -6.35 15.93
N TYR A 248 -14.74 -5.41 16.82
CA TYR A 248 -14.23 -5.31 18.18
C TYR A 248 -15.24 -5.89 19.17
N ASP A 249 -14.76 -6.62 20.18
CA ASP A 249 -15.61 -7.11 21.29
C ASP A 249 -15.84 -5.98 22.31
N GLU A 250 -14.90 -5.03 22.41
CA GLU A 250 -14.96 -3.87 23.28
C GLU A 250 -14.25 -2.70 22.63
N VAL A 251 -14.76 -1.49 22.80
CA VAL A 251 -14.13 -0.25 22.33
C VAL A 251 -14.02 0.71 23.50
N ILE A 252 -12.82 1.22 23.75
CA ILE A 252 -12.50 2.16 24.82
C ILE A 252 -11.74 3.38 24.30
N THR A 253 -11.74 4.44 25.05
CA THR A 253 -10.90 5.61 24.81
C THR A 253 -9.47 5.40 25.35
N TYR A 254 -8.51 6.20 24.88
CA TYR A 254 -7.11 6.06 25.31
C TYR A 254 -6.92 6.24 26.83
N ASP A 255 -7.69 7.10 27.50
CA ASP A 255 -7.65 7.33 28.94
C ASP A 255 -8.32 6.23 29.77
N GLN A 256 -9.08 5.34 29.13
CA GLN A 256 -9.72 4.18 29.77
C GLN A 256 -8.84 2.92 29.81
N GLY A 257 -7.62 2.94 29.27
CA GLY A 257 -6.73 1.77 29.27
C GLY A 257 -6.51 1.16 30.66
N ARG A 258 -6.46 2.00 31.70
CA ARG A 258 -6.30 1.56 33.10
C ARG A 258 -7.59 1.01 33.75
N THR A 259 -8.74 1.04 33.08
CA THR A 259 -10.00 0.46 33.56
C THR A 259 -10.17 -1.01 33.19
N LEU A 260 -9.35 -1.51 32.29
CA LEU A 260 -9.34 -2.92 31.90
C LEU A 260 -8.88 -3.82 33.07
N ASP A 261 -9.34 -5.09 33.06
CA ASP A 261 -8.90 -6.05 34.07
C ASP A 261 -7.42 -6.41 33.85
N ASN A 262 -6.56 -5.95 34.75
CA ASN A 262 -5.12 -6.16 34.67
C ASN A 262 -4.66 -7.59 35.00
N ASN A 263 -5.56 -8.50 35.39
CA ASN A 263 -5.28 -9.94 35.50
C ASN A 263 -5.36 -10.63 34.14
N ASP A 264 -5.95 -10.00 33.12
CA ASP A 264 -5.97 -10.57 31.77
C ASP A 264 -4.57 -10.49 31.13
N SER A 265 -4.26 -11.48 30.30
CA SER A 265 -3.02 -11.51 29.54
C SER A 265 -3.26 -10.87 28.17
N ILE A 266 -2.50 -9.83 27.85
CA ILE A 266 -2.72 -9.05 26.64
C ILE A 266 -1.53 -9.10 25.68
N MET A 267 -1.82 -8.95 24.39
CA MET A 267 -0.90 -8.51 23.35
C MET A 267 -1.34 -7.16 22.84
N ILE A 268 -0.42 -6.22 22.79
CA ILE A 268 -0.66 -4.88 22.30
C ILE A 268 -0.24 -4.79 20.85
N VAL A 269 -1.08 -4.21 19.99
CA VAL A 269 -0.71 -3.86 18.62
C VAL A 269 -0.92 -2.37 18.42
N ASP A 270 0.20 -1.65 18.36
CA ASP A 270 0.19 -0.21 18.17
C ASP A 270 0.35 0.17 16.70
N MET A 271 -0.72 0.74 16.13
CA MET A 271 -0.79 1.13 14.73
C MET A 271 -0.37 2.59 14.47
N ALA A 272 -0.20 3.39 15.51
CA ALA A 272 -0.02 4.84 15.36
C ALA A 272 1.21 5.42 16.06
N GLY A 273 1.88 4.65 16.90
CA GLY A 273 2.99 5.14 17.72
C GLY A 273 2.52 6.07 18.86
N ASN A 274 1.41 5.73 19.52
CA ASN A 274 0.90 6.51 20.66
C ASN A 274 1.64 6.13 21.93
N PHE A 275 2.75 6.83 22.21
CA PHE A 275 3.61 6.57 23.35
C PHE A 275 2.87 6.59 24.69
N SER A 276 2.00 7.58 24.94
CA SER A 276 1.28 7.71 26.21
C SER A 276 0.33 6.54 26.46
N ALA A 277 -0.43 6.14 25.44
CA ALA A 277 -1.33 4.98 25.55
C ALA A 277 -0.55 3.68 25.78
N MET A 278 0.60 3.53 25.09
CA MET A 278 1.49 2.38 25.28
C MET A 278 2.06 2.34 26.71
N GLN A 279 2.54 3.48 27.23
CA GLN A 279 3.05 3.58 28.58
C GLN A 279 1.96 3.20 29.60
N ASP A 280 0.77 3.75 29.48
CA ASP A 280 -0.35 3.47 30.37
C ASP A 280 -0.72 1.98 30.40
N LEU A 281 -0.78 1.33 29.24
CA LEU A 281 -1.05 -0.11 29.15
C LEU A 281 0.06 -0.92 29.80
N HIS A 282 1.32 -0.65 29.49
CA HIS A 282 2.45 -1.37 30.05
C HIS A 282 2.56 -1.22 31.57
N GLU A 283 2.36 -0.01 32.12
CA GLU A 283 2.35 0.22 33.55
C GLU A 283 1.17 -0.48 34.25
N HIS A 284 0.00 -0.56 33.59
CA HIS A 284 -1.19 -1.15 34.18
C HIS A 284 -1.15 -2.68 34.19
N PHE A 285 -0.71 -3.31 33.07
CA PHE A 285 -0.70 -4.75 32.91
C PHE A 285 0.62 -5.40 33.35
N ALA A 286 1.71 -4.66 33.37
CA ALA A 286 3.05 -5.14 33.72
C ALA A 286 3.40 -6.48 33.04
N ASP A 287 3.69 -7.55 33.80
CA ASP A 287 4.05 -8.87 33.28
C ASP A 287 2.91 -9.57 32.49
N ASN A 288 1.69 -9.03 32.54
CA ASN A 288 0.56 -9.51 31.74
C ASN A 288 0.54 -8.95 30.32
N VAL A 289 1.40 -8.01 29.96
CA VAL A 289 1.73 -7.70 28.57
C VAL A 289 2.63 -8.83 28.04
N LYS A 290 2.07 -9.77 27.28
CA LYS A 290 2.80 -10.94 26.77
C LYS A 290 3.57 -10.62 25.48
N TYR A 291 3.06 -9.70 24.70
CA TYR A 291 3.73 -9.18 23.50
C TYR A 291 3.31 -7.73 23.23
N SER A 292 4.24 -6.93 22.76
CA SER A 292 4.02 -5.54 22.40
C SER A 292 4.56 -5.29 21.00
N CYS A 293 3.65 -5.07 20.06
CA CYS A 293 3.89 -4.97 18.62
C CYS A 293 3.74 -3.53 18.14
N SER A 294 4.79 -2.92 17.65
CA SER A 294 4.74 -1.60 17.00
C SER A 294 4.72 -1.78 15.48
N VAL A 295 3.61 -1.37 14.84
CA VAL A 295 3.40 -1.49 13.39
C VAL A 295 3.54 -0.13 12.71
N GLY A 296 2.92 0.91 13.25
CA GLY A 296 2.91 2.26 12.71
C GLY A 296 3.81 3.22 13.49
N ALA A 297 4.30 4.24 12.77
CA ALA A 297 5.15 5.29 13.35
C ALA A 297 4.60 6.71 13.09
N THR A 298 3.35 6.85 12.65
CA THR A 298 2.79 8.12 12.19
C THR A 298 2.70 9.19 13.25
N HIS A 299 2.51 8.83 14.52
CA HIS A 299 2.53 9.80 15.63
C HIS A 299 3.94 10.05 16.16
N GLN A 300 4.89 9.16 15.93
CA GLN A 300 6.29 9.34 16.37
C GLN A 300 6.99 10.51 15.66
N ALA A 301 6.64 10.74 14.38
CA ALA A 301 7.24 11.80 13.59
C ALA A 301 6.83 13.22 14.03
N ASN A 302 5.71 13.38 14.76
CA ASN A 302 5.26 14.65 15.33
C ASN A 302 5.85 14.94 16.72
N GLN A 303 6.49 13.95 17.35
CA GLN A 303 7.14 14.13 18.67
C GLN A 303 8.62 14.40 18.47
N LYS A 304 9.00 15.67 18.49
CA LYS A 304 10.41 16.12 18.36
C LYS A 304 11.36 15.53 19.43
N ASP A 305 10.81 14.92 20.47
CA ASP A 305 11.52 14.40 21.64
C ASP A 305 11.43 12.86 21.77
N PHE A 306 10.97 12.13 20.72
CA PHE A 306 10.81 10.68 20.81
C PHE A 306 12.17 9.98 20.81
N ASN A 307 12.50 9.34 21.93
CA ASN A 307 13.68 8.48 22.08
C ASN A 307 13.23 7.01 22.18
N VAL A 308 13.54 6.20 21.16
CA VAL A 308 13.27 4.75 21.16
C VAL A 308 13.81 4.06 22.43
N GLY A 309 14.85 4.64 23.07
CA GLY A 309 15.39 4.17 24.33
C GLY A 309 14.39 4.17 25.49
N ASP A 310 13.42 5.09 25.47
CA ASP A 310 12.44 5.21 26.57
C ASP A 310 11.42 4.06 26.57
N MET A 311 11.11 3.46 25.42
CA MET A 311 10.23 2.29 25.33
C MET A 311 10.86 1.00 25.89
N ASN A 312 12.17 0.90 25.94
CA ASN A 312 12.85 -0.25 26.55
C ASN A 312 12.70 -0.29 28.07
N SER A 313 12.20 0.78 28.70
CA SER A 313 11.96 0.85 30.16
C SER A 313 10.55 0.43 30.55
N PHE A 314 9.66 0.13 29.60
CA PHE A 314 8.29 -0.31 29.90
C PHE A 314 8.27 -1.66 30.62
N PRO A 315 7.44 -1.85 31.67
CA PRO A 315 7.26 -3.14 32.30
C PRO A 315 6.60 -4.16 31.34
N GLY A 316 6.88 -5.44 31.54
CA GLY A 316 6.36 -6.53 30.70
C GLY A 316 7.17 -6.70 29.41
N ALA A 317 6.51 -7.15 28.34
CA ALA A 317 7.18 -7.39 27.05
C ALA A 317 7.65 -6.08 26.38
N THR A 318 8.94 -6.00 26.05
CA THR A 318 9.50 -4.85 25.34
C THR A 318 8.83 -4.65 23.98
N PRO A 319 8.39 -3.41 23.64
CA PRO A 319 7.86 -3.10 22.33
C PRO A 319 8.82 -3.49 21.21
N THR A 320 8.32 -4.26 20.25
CA THR A 320 9.10 -4.78 19.11
C THR A 320 8.50 -4.29 17.80
N PHE A 321 9.34 -3.73 16.94
CA PHE A 321 8.89 -3.30 15.61
C PHE A 321 8.56 -4.50 14.74
N PHE A 322 7.35 -4.51 14.19
CA PHE A 322 6.90 -5.54 13.26
C PHE A 322 7.26 -5.18 11.82
N PHE A 323 8.04 -6.05 11.19
CA PHE A 323 8.41 -5.88 9.79
C PHE A 323 7.69 -6.94 8.94
N ALA A 324 6.58 -6.53 8.33
CA ALA A 324 5.68 -7.41 7.55
C ALA A 324 6.40 -8.28 6.49
N PRO A 325 7.41 -7.80 5.74
CA PRO A 325 8.13 -8.62 4.77
C PRO A 325 8.77 -9.88 5.37
N THR A 326 9.22 -9.84 6.63
CA THR A 326 9.83 -11.03 7.30
C THR A 326 8.79 -12.15 7.46
N GLN A 327 7.58 -11.84 7.92
CA GLN A 327 6.51 -12.82 8.05
C GLN A 327 6.04 -13.34 6.68
N ALA A 328 5.93 -12.44 5.69
CA ALA A 328 5.58 -12.82 4.33
C ALA A 328 6.62 -13.78 3.72
N GLN A 329 7.91 -13.53 3.94
CA GLN A 329 8.98 -14.43 3.51
C GLN A 329 8.88 -15.79 4.18
N LYS A 330 8.73 -15.84 5.51
CA LYS A 330 8.55 -17.09 6.28
C LYS A 330 7.40 -17.92 5.69
N ARG A 331 6.24 -17.33 5.48
CA ARG A 331 5.09 -18.03 4.90
C ARG A 331 5.30 -18.45 3.44
N THR A 332 6.07 -17.68 2.68
CA THR A 332 6.45 -18.06 1.32
C THR A 332 7.35 -19.31 1.32
N GLU A 333 8.26 -19.42 2.26
CA GLU A 333 9.12 -20.58 2.43
C GLU A 333 8.34 -21.82 2.90
N GLU A 334 7.36 -21.65 3.81
CA GLU A 334 6.56 -22.75 4.38
C GLU A 334 5.46 -23.24 3.43
N TRP A 335 4.75 -22.34 2.75
CA TRP A 335 3.54 -22.66 1.98
C TRP A 335 3.72 -22.53 0.46
N GLY A 336 4.76 -21.85 0.02
CA GLY A 336 4.96 -21.41 -1.36
C GLY A 336 4.23 -20.09 -1.66
N PRO A 337 4.76 -19.29 -2.63
CA PRO A 337 4.24 -17.95 -2.94
C PRO A 337 2.79 -17.95 -3.42
N GLY A 338 2.38 -18.95 -4.17
CA GLY A 338 1.00 -19.05 -4.68
C GLY A 338 -0.04 -19.25 -3.58
N GLU A 339 0.26 -20.05 -2.55
CA GLU A 339 -0.67 -20.27 -1.42
C GLU A 339 -0.75 -19.06 -0.51
N VAL A 340 0.36 -18.36 -0.27
CA VAL A 340 0.37 -17.09 0.49
C VAL A 340 -0.52 -16.07 -0.20
N GLN A 341 -0.31 -15.83 -1.50
CA GLN A 341 -1.11 -14.88 -2.28
C GLN A 341 -2.59 -15.24 -2.28
N LYS A 342 -2.90 -16.53 -2.42
CA LYS A 342 -4.28 -17.02 -2.40
C LYS A 342 -4.98 -16.73 -1.06
N ARG A 343 -4.34 -17.07 0.07
CA ARG A 343 -4.92 -16.86 1.41
C ARG A 343 -5.14 -15.39 1.70
N ILE A 344 -4.13 -14.56 1.45
CA ILE A 344 -4.25 -13.11 1.62
C ILE A 344 -5.33 -12.53 0.70
N GLY A 345 -5.35 -12.93 -0.57
CA GLY A 345 -6.29 -12.42 -1.54
C GLY A 345 -7.75 -12.81 -1.24
N MET A 346 -8.00 -14.03 -0.77
CA MET A 346 -9.35 -14.46 -0.35
C MET A 346 -9.83 -13.64 0.85
N SER A 347 -9.00 -13.49 1.88
CA SER A 347 -9.34 -12.71 3.06
C SER A 347 -9.49 -11.21 2.75
N LEU A 348 -8.68 -10.67 1.83
CA LEU A 348 -8.85 -9.30 1.32
C LEU A 348 -10.21 -9.10 0.66
N LYS A 349 -10.68 -10.04 -0.16
CA LYS A 349 -12.01 -9.95 -0.78
C LYS A 349 -13.13 -9.90 0.26
N GLU A 350 -13.05 -10.74 1.28
CA GLU A 350 -14.02 -10.72 2.38
C GLU A 350 -14.00 -9.37 3.11
N PHE A 351 -12.82 -8.81 3.33
CA PHE A 351 -12.68 -7.50 3.95
C PHE A 351 -13.17 -6.36 3.05
N GLN A 352 -12.99 -6.44 1.74
CA GLN A 352 -13.56 -5.48 0.79
C GLN A 352 -15.10 -5.48 0.84
N ILE A 353 -15.73 -6.66 0.89
CA ILE A 353 -17.18 -6.79 1.05
C ILE A 353 -17.65 -6.23 2.40
N TYR A 354 -16.92 -6.56 3.48
CA TYR A 354 -17.20 -6.00 4.81
C TYR A 354 -17.08 -4.48 4.82
N SER A 355 -16.15 -3.90 4.07
CA SER A 355 -15.95 -2.45 4.02
C SER A 355 -17.13 -1.69 3.41
N ASP A 356 -17.96 -2.33 2.58
CA ASP A 356 -19.17 -1.72 2.00
C ASP A 356 -20.20 -1.28 3.07
N GLN A 357 -20.11 -1.86 4.27
CA GLN A 357 -21.04 -1.57 5.36
C GLN A 357 -20.73 -0.26 6.09
N TRP A 358 -19.48 0.20 6.02
CA TRP A 358 -19.00 1.34 6.80
C TRP A 358 -18.17 2.37 6.03
N MET A 359 -17.69 2.06 4.83
CA MET A 359 -16.85 2.95 4.05
C MET A 359 -17.64 3.60 2.91
N SER A 360 -17.68 4.93 2.91
CA SER A 360 -18.19 5.73 1.79
C SER A 360 -17.03 6.22 0.92
N ILE A 361 -17.12 6.06 -0.40
CA ILE A 361 -16.07 6.46 -1.33
C ILE A 361 -16.45 7.80 -1.98
N HIS A 362 -15.59 8.80 -1.77
CA HIS A 362 -15.62 10.06 -2.46
C HIS A 362 -14.68 10.00 -3.68
N ARG A 363 -15.20 10.38 -4.87
CA ARG A 363 -14.42 10.46 -6.11
C ARG A 363 -14.29 11.91 -6.52
N GLY A 364 -13.04 12.39 -6.61
CA GLY A 364 -12.71 13.74 -7.04
C GLY A 364 -11.96 13.73 -8.38
N LYS A 365 -12.12 14.80 -9.17
CA LYS A 365 -11.46 14.91 -10.47
C LYS A 365 -10.83 16.29 -10.67
N GLY A 366 -9.62 16.27 -11.26
CA GLY A 366 -8.87 17.46 -11.63
C GLY A 366 -7.93 17.95 -10.52
N PHE A 367 -6.93 18.71 -10.91
CA PHE A 367 -5.88 19.18 -9.99
C PHE A 367 -6.40 20.10 -8.87
N ASP A 368 -7.42 20.90 -9.12
CA ASP A 368 -8.03 21.76 -8.09
C ASP A 368 -8.67 20.92 -6.98
N GLU A 369 -9.34 19.82 -7.34
CA GLU A 369 -9.92 18.89 -6.37
C GLU A 369 -8.84 18.10 -5.63
N ILE A 370 -7.77 17.69 -6.32
CA ILE A 370 -6.61 17.03 -5.70
C ILE A 370 -5.99 17.97 -4.64
N ALA A 371 -5.72 19.23 -5.00
CA ALA A 371 -5.13 20.22 -4.10
C ALA A 371 -6.03 20.50 -2.89
N SER A 372 -7.32 20.75 -3.14
CA SER A 372 -8.31 21.02 -2.09
C SER A 372 -8.44 19.84 -1.13
N THR A 373 -8.54 18.62 -1.66
CA THR A 373 -8.68 17.40 -0.86
C THR A 373 -7.39 17.11 -0.08
N PHE A 374 -6.23 17.29 -0.70
CA PHE A 374 -4.94 17.11 -0.02
C PHE A 374 -4.77 18.07 1.16
N SER A 375 -5.08 19.37 0.97
CA SER A 375 -5.03 20.37 2.05
C SER A 375 -5.93 19.98 3.22
N LYS A 376 -7.18 19.56 2.96
CA LYS A 376 -8.09 19.09 4.01
C LYS A 376 -7.54 17.89 4.78
N VAL A 377 -6.91 16.95 4.08
CA VAL A 377 -6.29 15.78 4.72
C VAL A 377 -5.10 16.18 5.61
N VAL A 378 -4.32 17.18 5.19
CA VAL A 378 -3.19 17.71 5.97
C VAL A 378 -3.70 18.43 7.22
N GLU A 379 -4.75 19.23 7.12
CA GLU A 379 -5.28 20.08 8.21
C GLU A 379 -6.16 19.29 9.18
N ASP A 380 -7.14 18.55 8.66
CA ASP A 380 -8.23 17.95 9.43
C ASP A 380 -8.14 16.41 9.57
N GLY A 381 -7.27 15.78 8.75
CA GLY A 381 -7.26 14.33 8.57
C GLY A 381 -8.41 13.83 7.70
N ILE A 382 -8.57 12.51 7.66
CA ILE A 382 -9.63 11.83 6.90
C ILE A 382 -10.60 11.20 7.90
N SER A 383 -11.92 11.38 7.69
CA SER A 383 -12.90 10.60 8.46
C SER A 383 -12.62 9.10 8.32
N PRO A 384 -12.66 8.32 9.42
CA PRO A 384 -12.40 6.89 9.37
C PRO A 384 -13.27 6.14 8.35
N SER A 385 -14.53 6.55 8.22
CA SER A 385 -15.51 5.98 7.28
C SER A 385 -15.35 6.47 5.84
N GLN A 386 -14.41 7.36 5.54
CA GLN A 386 -14.25 7.92 4.20
C GLN A 386 -13.07 7.28 3.45
N GLY A 387 -13.30 6.93 2.20
CA GLY A 387 -12.29 6.63 1.20
C GLY A 387 -12.21 7.75 0.16
N LEU A 388 -11.01 8.20 -0.18
CA LEU A 388 -10.79 9.26 -1.17
C LEU A 388 -10.11 8.66 -2.40
N ILE A 389 -10.78 8.72 -3.54
CA ILE A 389 -10.27 8.30 -4.85
C ILE A 389 -10.22 9.54 -5.74
N LEU A 390 -9.06 9.83 -6.28
CA LEU A 390 -8.81 11.02 -7.09
C LEU A 390 -8.32 10.64 -8.48
N SER A 391 -8.60 11.48 -9.44
CA SER A 391 -8.12 11.40 -10.83
C SER A 391 -7.78 12.78 -11.36
N VAL A 392 -6.95 12.87 -12.39
CA VAL A 392 -6.64 14.12 -13.08
C VAL A 392 -7.66 14.40 -14.17
#